data_e6240f0577eaba153b1f0a8f45957f0a
#
_entry.id   e6240f0577eaba153b1f0a8f45957f0a
#
_cell.length_a   1.000
_cell.length_b   1.000
_cell.length_c   1.000
_cell.angle_alpha   90.00
_cell.angle_beta   90.00
_cell.angle_gamma   90.00
#
_symmetry.space_group_name_H-M   'P 1'
#
loop_
_entity.id
_entity.type
_entity.pdbx_description
1 polymer ?
#
loop_
_entity_poly.entity_id
_entity_poly.type
_entity_poly.pdbx_seq_one_letter_code
_entity_poly.pdbx_strand_id
1 'polypeptide(L)'
;MRLTAAPSVIATARLLLRRPAADDARPVFERYASVQDVTRYLAWPRHQSIADTEAFIDFSDIEWRLQGCGPYLVLSRDSGALLGATGLSIAGTDAETGYVFAQDAWGYGYATESLNAMVGLAQSIGLQVLHAQCHPDHLASIHVLEKCGFRLEHRRREAHIFPNLGPSKQDVLSYICEL
;
A
#
# COMPACT_ATOMS: atom_id res chain seq x y z
N MET A 1 -19.39 5.67 -15.62
CA MET A 1 -18.93 4.30 -15.94
C MET A 1 -18.90 3.51 -14.64
N ARG A 2 -19.45 2.30 -14.58
CA ARG A 2 -19.31 1.48 -13.36
C ARG A 2 -17.93 0.81 -13.39
N LEU A 3 -17.13 0.99 -12.36
CA LEU A 3 -15.90 0.24 -12.18
C LEU A 3 -16.23 -1.26 -12.02
N THR A 4 -15.39 -2.12 -12.56
CA THR A 4 -15.49 -3.56 -12.33
C THR A 4 -14.94 -3.86 -10.94
N ALA A 5 -15.57 -4.78 -10.20
CA ALA A 5 -15.06 -5.19 -8.89
C ALA A 5 -13.68 -5.86 -9.03
N ALA A 6 -12.76 -5.52 -8.13
CA ALA A 6 -11.44 -6.11 -8.12
C ALA A 6 -11.49 -7.59 -7.69
N PRO A 7 -10.62 -8.46 -8.24
CA PRO A 7 -10.51 -9.85 -7.79
C PRO A 7 -10.01 -9.90 -6.33
N SER A 8 -10.53 -10.85 -5.55
CA SER A 8 -10.10 -11.03 -4.15
C SER A 8 -8.68 -11.60 -4.01
N VAL A 9 -8.14 -12.15 -5.10
CA VAL A 9 -6.80 -12.75 -5.19
C VAL A 9 -6.15 -12.36 -6.52
N ILE A 10 -4.89 -11.93 -6.47
CA ILE A 10 -4.05 -11.64 -7.63
C ILE A 10 -2.75 -12.42 -7.49
N ALA A 11 -2.36 -13.14 -8.52
CA ALA A 11 -1.07 -13.83 -8.58
C ALA A 11 -0.14 -13.14 -9.56
N THR A 12 1.10 -12.91 -9.15
CA THR A 12 2.20 -12.43 -10.01
C THR A 12 3.25 -13.53 -10.18
N ALA A 13 4.41 -13.22 -10.70
CA ALA A 13 5.49 -14.21 -10.84
C ALA A 13 5.91 -14.81 -9.49
N ARG A 14 6.06 -13.98 -8.46
CA ARG A 14 6.59 -14.38 -7.14
C ARG A 14 5.62 -14.12 -5.98
N LEU A 15 4.55 -13.37 -6.20
CA LEU A 15 3.66 -12.88 -5.14
C LEU A 15 2.25 -13.41 -5.30
N LEU A 16 1.60 -13.63 -4.17
CA LEU A 16 0.17 -13.82 -4.05
C LEU A 16 -0.41 -12.67 -3.22
N LEU A 17 -1.26 -11.87 -3.85
CA LEU A 17 -1.97 -10.78 -3.20
C LEU A 17 -3.38 -11.26 -2.88
N ARG A 18 -3.81 -11.15 -1.63
CA ARG A 18 -5.17 -11.55 -1.21
C ARG A 18 -5.75 -10.58 -0.19
N ARG A 19 -7.05 -10.54 -0.09
CA ARG A 19 -7.72 -9.77 0.96
C ARG A 19 -7.22 -10.20 2.35
N PRO A 20 -7.07 -9.25 3.29
CA PRO A 20 -6.87 -9.57 4.70
C PRO A 20 -8.04 -10.38 5.27
N ALA A 21 -7.75 -11.21 6.26
CA ALA A 21 -8.73 -11.97 7.03
C ALA A 21 -8.44 -11.81 8.54
N ALA A 22 -9.40 -12.11 9.40
CA ALA A 22 -9.27 -11.91 10.85
C ALA A 22 -8.01 -12.58 11.44
N ASP A 23 -7.67 -13.77 10.97
CA ASP A 23 -6.50 -14.53 11.44
C ASP A 23 -5.15 -13.89 11.04
N ASP A 24 -5.17 -12.89 10.16
CA ASP A 24 -3.96 -12.18 9.75
C ASP A 24 -3.53 -11.09 10.76
N ALA A 25 -4.35 -10.76 11.76
CA ALA A 25 -4.05 -9.67 12.68
C ALA A 25 -2.70 -9.82 13.37
N ARG A 26 -2.42 -11.00 13.94
CA ARG A 26 -1.14 -11.27 14.61
C ARG A 26 0.04 -11.28 13.63
N PRO A 27 0.01 -12.02 12.51
CA PRO A 27 1.08 -11.96 11.50
C PRO A 27 1.37 -10.54 10.99
N VAL A 28 0.35 -9.76 10.68
CA VAL A 28 0.49 -8.36 10.22
C VAL A 28 1.15 -7.50 11.30
N PHE A 29 0.67 -7.58 12.55
CA PHE A 29 1.23 -6.85 13.67
C PHE A 29 2.72 -7.14 13.86
N GLU A 30 3.07 -8.42 13.95
CA GLU A 30 4.44 -8.86 14.23
C GLU A 30 5.40 -8.60 13.05
N ARG A 31 4.92 -8.75 11.82
CA ARG A 31 5.78 -8.67 10.63
C ARG A 31 6.13 -7.26 10.22
N TYR A 32 5.20 -6.32 10.32
CA TYR A 32 5.47 -4.97 9.83
C TYR A 32 4.71 -3.85 10.56
N ALA A 33 3.47 -4.04 11.00
CA ALA A 33 2.65 -2.93 11.47
C ALA A 33 3.13 -2.35 12.82
N SER A 34 3.78 -3.15 13.68
CA SER A 34 4.39 -2.71 14.95
C SER A 34 5.88 -2.37 14.83
N VAL A 35 6.50 -2.57 13.66
CA VAL A 35 7.95 -2.41 13.49
C VAL A 35 8.28 -0.95 13.17
N GLN A 36 9.09 -0.32 14.02
CA GLN A 36 9.40 1.11 13.94
C GLN A 36 10.04 1.50 12.61
N ASP A 37 11.06 0.77 12.16
CA ASP A 37 11.78 1.10 10.93
C ASP A 37 10.91 0.94 9.69
N VAL A 38 10.01 -0.04 9.70
CA VAL A 38 9.07 -0.29 8.60
C VAL A 38 8.01 0.82 8.50
N THR A 39 7.49 1.27 9.64
CA THR A 39 6.40 2.24 9.69
C THR A 39 6.86 3.70 9.63
N ARG A 40 8.15 3.96 9.69
CA ARG A 40 8.75 5.29 9.84
C ARG A 40 8.15 6.37 8.96
N TYR A 41 7.97 6.09 7.67
CA TYR A 41 7.49 7.05 6.66
C TYR A 41 6.03 6.80 6.23
N LEU A 42 5.28 5.98 6.98
CA LEU A 42 3.88 5.72 6.65
C LEU A 42 2.95 6.84 7.14
N ALA A 43 1.86 7.02 6.42
CA ALA A 43 0.84 8.02 6.74
C ALA A 43 -0.07 7.61 7.92
N TRP A 44 0.08 6.40 8.42
CA TRP A 44 -0.68 5.88 9.57
C TRP A 44 0.26 5.57 10.75
N PRO A 45 -0.22 5.68 11.99
CA PRO A 45 0.58 5.44 13.17
C PRO A 45 0.96 3.96 13.28
N ARG A 46 2.19 3.70 13.72
CA ARG A 46 2.63 2.35 14.09
C ARG A 46 1.64 1.73 15.08
N HIS A 47 1.23 0.51 14.82
CA HIS A 47 0.35 -0.22 15.71
C HIS A 47 1.03 -0.50 17.05
N GLN A 48 0.33 -0.23 18.14
CA GLN A 48 0.82 -0.42 19.51
C GLN A 48 0.30 -1.73 20.11
N SER A 49 -0.78 -2.27 19.54
CA SER A 49 -1.43 -3.49 19.98
C SER A 49 -2.00 -4.28 18.79
N ILE A 50 -2.31 -5.55 19.02
CA ILE A 50 -3.01 -6.37 18.02
C ILE A 50 -4.37 -5.77 17.69
N ALA A 51 -5.05 -5.15 18.64
CA ALA A 51 -6.34 -4.49 18.43
C ALA A 51 -6.28 -3.39 17.36
N ASP A 52 -5.16 -2.67 17.23
CA ASP A 52 -4.98 -1.69 16.15
C ASP A 52 -4.94 -2.38 14.77
N THR A 53 -4.36 -3.58 14.72
CA THR A 53 -4.31 -4.36 13.48
C THR A 53 -5.66 -5.00 13.16
N GLU A 54 -6.40 -5.45 14.17
CA GLU A 54 -7.78 -5.92 14.01
C GLU A 54 -8.66 -4.81 13.44
N ALA A 55 -8.54 -3.58 13.96
CA ALA A 55 -9.24 -2.40 13.44
C ALA A 55 -8.88 -2.10 11.96
N PHE A 56 -7.63 -2.29 11.55
CA PHE A 56 -7.22 -2.18 10.16
C PHE A 56 -7.89 -3.26 9.29
N ILE A 57 -8.01 -4.49 9.76
CA ILE A 57 -8.67 -5.58 9.01
C ILE A 57 -10.17 -5.30 8.87
N ASP A 58 -10.83 -4.83 9.93
CA ASP A 58 -12.23 -4.42 9.88
C ASP A 58 -12.44 -3.26 8.88
N PHE A 59 -11.56 -2.26 8.90
CA PHE A 59 -11.55 -1.18 7.91
C PHE A 59 -11.39 -1.72 6.49
N SER A 60 -10.45 -2.65 6.28
CA SER A 60 -10.25 -3.30 4.98
C SER A 60 -11.52 -3.99 4.47
N ASP A 61 -12.23 -4.69 5.35
CA ASP A 61 -13.49 -5.35 4.99
C ASP A 61 -14.59 -4.36 4.60
N ILE A 62 -14.62 -3.19 5.25
CA ILE A 62 -15.55 -2.10 4.89
C ILE A 62 -15.21 -1.55 3.50
N GLU A 63 -13.95 -1.24 3.23
CA GLU A 63 -13.49 -0.76 1.91
C GLU A 63 -13.88 -1.74 0.80
N TRP A 64 -13.58 -3.02 0.98
CA TRP A 64 -13.93 -4.06 0.02
C TRP A 64 -15.43 -4.18 -0.23
N ARG A 65 -16.25 -4.02 0.80
CA ARG A 65 -17.73 -4.06 0.65
C ARG A 65 -18.28 -2.83 -0.05
N LEU A 66 -17.74 -1.66 0.24
CA LEU A 66 -18.27 -0.40 -0.28
C LEU A 66 -17.76 -0.08 -1.68
N GLN A 67 -16.47 -0.34 -1.94
CA GLN A 67 -15.79 0.07 -3.17
C GLN A 67 -15.53 -1.08 -4.15
N GLY A 68 -15.69 -2.33 -3.70
CA GLY A 68 -15.33 -3.52 -4.50
C GLY A 68 -13.82 -3.67 -4.71
N CYS A 69 -13.02 -2.92 -3.97
CA CYS A 69 -11.57 -2.92 -3.96
C CYS A 69 -11.07 -2.45 -2.59
N GLY A 70 -9.81 -2.73 -2.25
CA GLY A 70 -9.23 -2.33 -0.97
C GLY A 70 -7.81 -2.85 -0.78
N PRO A 71 -7.35 -2.95 0.48
CA PRO A 71 -6.05 -3.52 0.80
C PRO A 71 -5.91 -4.99 0.42
N TYR A 72 -4.70 -5.36 0.00
CA TYR A 72 -4.24 -6.73 -0.19
C TYR A 72 -3.05 -7.01 0.72
N LEU A 73 -3.01 -8.15 1.35
CA LEU A 73 -1.78 -8.71 1.91
C LEU A 73 -0.95 -9.32 0.78
N VAL A 74 0.35 -9.13 0.85
CA VAL A 74 1.31 -9.64 -0.12
C VAL A 74 2.07 -10.81 0.50
N LEU A 75 1.93 -11.98 -0.09
CA LEU A 75 2.58 -13.20 0.36
C LEU A 75 3.57 -13.71 -0.71
N SER A 76 4.62 -14.38 -0.27
CA SER A 76 5.49 -15.14 -1.17
C SER A 76 4.73 -16.36 -1.71
N ARG A 77 4.73 -16.56 -3.03
CA ARG A 77 4.13 -17.76 -3.62
C ARG A 77 4.88 -19.04 -3.29
N ASP A 78 6.18 -18.95 -3.08
CA ASP A 78 7.01 -20.14 -2.82
C ASP A 78 6.88 -20.63 -1.39
N SER A 79 6.89 -19.71 -0.42
CA SER A 79 6.92 -20.06 1.01
C SER A 79 5.58 -19.81 1.73
N GLY A 80 4.67 -19.05 1.15
CA GLY A 80 3.45 -18.58 1.82
C GLY A 80 3.71 -17.50 2.88
N ALA A 81 4.95 -17.04 3.05
CA ALA A 81 5.29 -16.05 4.06
C ALA A 81 4.63 -14.70 3.74
N LEU A 82 4.10 -14.04 4.77
CA LEU A 82 3.61 -12.67 4.67
C LEU A 82 4.79 -11.71 4.50
N LEU A 83 4.81 -10.98 3.40
CA LEU A 83 5.88 -10.03 3.05
C LEU A 83 5.48 -8.59 3.32
N GLY A 84 4.20 -8.25 3.22
CA GLY A 84 3.73 -6.88 3.37
C GLY A 84 2.28 -6.70 2.95
N ALA A 85 1.93 -5.48 2.55
CA ALA A 85 0.62 -5.12 2.04
C ALA A 85 0.72 -4.06 0.94
N THR A 86 -0.29 -4.00 0.07
CA THR A 86 -0.52 -2.97 -0.94
C THR A 86 -2.02 -2.79 -1.12
N GLY A 87 -2.46 -1.85 -1.96
CA GLY A 87 -3.89 -1.71 -2.22
C GLY A 87 -4.24 -0.48 -3.04
N LEU A 88 -5.54 -0.34 -3.29
CA LEU A 88 -6.14 0.81 -3.94
C LEU A 88 -7.24 1.38 -3.05
N SER A 89 -7.25 2.70 -2.87
CA SER A 89 -8.35 3.46 -2.28
C SER A 89 -8.99 4.29 -3.39
N ILE A 90 -10.21 3.95 -3.79
CA ILE A 90 -10.87 4.49 -4.98
C ILE A 90 -11.55 5.82 -4.66
N ALA A 91 -11.34 6.82 -5.53
CA ALA A 91 -11.99 8.11 -5.50
C ALA A 91 -12.51 8.49 -6.91
N GLY A 92 -13.74 8.12 -7.21
CA GLY A 92 -14.31 8.35 -8.54
C GLY A 92 -13.66 7.48 -9.62
N THR A 93 -12.99 8.11 -10.58
CA THR A 93 -12.23 7.44 -11.66
C THR A 93 -10.74 7.27 -11.32
N ASP A 94 -10.32 7.78 -10.19
CA ASP A 94 -8.94 7.77 -9.73
C ASP A 94 -8.81 6.89 -8.48
N ALA A 95 -7.59 6.52 -8.12
CA ALA A 95 -7.33 5.88 -6.85
C ALA A 95 -5.99 6.33 -6.27
N GLU A 96 -5.87 6.24 -4.96
CA GLU A 96 -4.59 6.31 -4.27
C GLU A 96 -4.06 4.89 -4.05
N THR A 97 -2.76 4.70 -4.22
CA THR A 97 -2.07 3.44 -3.96
C THR A 97 -0.91 3.64 -3.00
N GLY A 98 -0.57 2.57 -2.30
CA GLY A 98 0.56 2.52 -1.40
C GLY A 98 0.99 1.08 -1.11
N TYR A 99 2.10 0.93 -0.42
CA TYR A 99 2.63 -0.37 -0.03
C TYR A 99 3.47 -0.26 1.23
N VAL A 100 3.59 -1.37 1.93
CA VAL A 100 4.48 -1.57 3.06
C VAL A 100 5.05 -2.97 2.99
N PHE A 101 6.34 -3.14 3.30
CA PHE A 101 7.00 -4.44 3.30
C PHE A 101 7.80 -4.64 4.58
N ALA A 102 7.75 -5.85 5.12
CA ALA A 102 8.58 -6.27 6.23
C ALA A 102 10.08 -6.09 5.89
N GLN A 103 10.90 -5.78 6.88
CA GLN A 103 12.30 -5.39 6.70
C GLN A 103 13.12 -6.46 5.96
N ASP A 104 12.89 -7.72 6.26
CA ASP A 104 13.58 -8.85 5.60
C ASP A 104 13.09 -9.12 4.17
N ALA A 105 12.05 -8.44 3.73
CA ALA A 105 11.55 -8.49 2.35
C ALA A 105 12.10 -7.33 1.48
N TRP A 106 12.89 -6.42 2.05
CA TRP A 106 13.46 -5.30 1.32
C TRP A 106 14.59 -5.75 0.37
N GLY A 107 14.79 -5.01 -0.72
CA GLY A 107 15.87 -5.27 -1.68
C GLY A 107 15.60 -6.37 -2.72
N TYR A 108 14.52 -7.13 -2.58
CA TYR A 108 14.17 -8.22 -3.50
C TYR A 108 13.27 -7.80 -4.67
N GLY A 109 12.87 -6.52 -4.74
CA GLY A 109 12.01 -6.00 -5.80
C GLY A 109 10.51 -6.32 -5.61
N TYR A 110 10.09 -6.84 -4.46
CA TYR A 110 8.69 -7.18 -4.18
C TYR A 110 7.77 -5.96 -4.21
N ALA A 111 8.25 -4.80 -3.71
CA ALA A 111 7.49 -3.56 -3.76
C ALA A 111 7.19 -3.14 -5.21
N THR A 112 8.18 -3.22 -6.09
CA THR A 112 8.01 -2.92 -7.52
C THR A 112 7.03 -3.90 -8.18
N GLU A 113 7.16 -5.21 -7.90
CA GLU A 113 6.28 -6.24 -8.46
C GLU A 113 4.84 -6.05 -7.99
N SER A 114 4.61 -5.77 -6.70
CA SER A 114 3.28 -5.54 -6.15
C SER A 114 2.64 -4.24 -6.66
N LEU A 115 3.42 -3.16 -6.81
CA LEU A 115 2.91 -1.90 -7.34
C LEU A 115 2.54 -2.03 -8.82
N ASN A 116 3.33 -2.75 -9.62
CA ASN A 116 2.95 -3.07 -11.00
C ASN A 116 1.66 -3.89 -11.07
N ALA A 117 1.42 -4.79 -10.12
CA ALA A 117 0.14 -5.51 -10.03
C ALA A 117 -1.02 -4.55 -9.73
N MET A 118 -0.81 -3.52 -8.90
CA MET A 118 -1.83 -2.49 -8.63
C MET A 118 -2.09 -1.62 -9.86
N VAL A 119 -1.06 -1.26 -10.63
CA VAL A 119 -1.22 -0.55 -11.92
C VAL A 119 -2.07 -1.39 -12.89
N GLY A 120 -1.74 -2.67 -13.07
CA GLY A 120 -2.51 -3.58 -13.93
C GLY A 120 -3.94 -3.80 -13.43
N LEU A 121 -4.15 -3.90 -12.14
CA LEU A 121 -5.48 -3.96 -11.54
C LEU A 121 -6.28 -2.71 -11.85
N ALA A 122 -5.71 -1.54 -11.61
CA ALA A 122 -6.36 -0.24 -11.82
C ALA A 122 -6.83 -0.08 -13.29
N GLN A 123 -5.98 -0.44 -14.25
CA GLN A 123 -6.34 -0.48 -15.67
C GLN A 123 -7.51 -1.44 -15.93
N SER A 124 -7.46 -2.64 -15.36
CA SER A 124 -8.46 -3.69 -15.60
C SER A 124 -9.84 -3.35 -15.07
N ILE A 125 -9.92 -2.57 -13.99
CA ILE A 125 -11.20 -2.14 -13.39
C ILE A 125 -11.71 -0.79 -13.94
N GLY A 126 -10.92 -0.13 -14.80
CA GLY A 126 -11.31 1.07 -15.53
C GLY A 126 -10.99 2.38 -14.82
N LEU A 127 -10.01 2.41 -13.94
CA LEU A 127 -9.47 3.65 -13.38
C LEU A 127 -8.65 4.39 -14.43
N GLN A 128 -8.51 5.71 -14.26
CA GLN A 128 -7.80 6.59 -15.20
C GLN A 128 -6.46 7.04 -14.66
N VAL A 129 -6.37 7.23 -13.35
CA VAL A 129 -5.18 7.77 -12.70
C VAL A 129 -4.93 7.07 -11.36
N LEU A 130 -3.68 6.76 -11.11
CA LEU A 130 -3.19 6.38 -9.79
C LEU A 130 -2.36 7.52 -9.18
N HIS A 131 -2.67 7.83 -7.93
CA HIS A 131 -1.91 8.74 -7.09
C HIS A 131 -1.13 7.95 -6.05
N ALA A 132 0.06 8.43 -5.69
CA ALA A 132 0.83 7.94 -4.57
C ALA A 132 1.54 9.09 -3.87
N GLN A 133 1.74 8.96 -2.56
CA GLN A 133 2.43 9.96 -1.76
C GLN A 133 3.59 9.31 -1.01
N CYS A 134 4.69 10.04 -0.85
CA CYS A 134 5.79 9.60 0.00
C CYS A 134 6.55 10.77 0.63
N HIS A 135 7.24 10.47 1.73
CA HIS A 135 8.15 11.42 2.36
C HIS A 135 9.38 11.65 1.46
N PRO A 136 9.93 12.89 1.34
CA PRO A 136 11.09 13.18 0.50
C PRO A 136 12.34 12.36 0.84
N ASP A 137 12.53 11.98 2.10
CA ASP A 137 13.69 11.18 2.54
C ASP A 137 13.48 9.67 2.35
N HIS A 138 12.30 9.24 1.91
CA HIS A 138 12.02 7.83 1.66
C HIS A 138 12.49 7.42 0.26
N LEU A 139 13.81 7.45 0.03
CA LEU A 139 14.43 7.22 -1.28
C LEU A 139 14.04 5.87 -1.88
N ALA A 140 13.90 4.83 -1.06
CA ALA A 140 13.47 3.51 -1.54
C ALA A 140 12.08 3.56 -2.18
N SER A 141 11.13 4.29 -1.58
CA SER A 141 9.79 4.46 -2.13
C SER A 141 9.80 5.27 -3.42
N ILE A 142 10.57 6.35 -3.47
CA ILE A 142 10.77 7.17 -4.68
C ILE A 142 11.23 6.29 -5.84
N HIS A 143 12.26 5.49 -5.65
CA HIS A 143 12.77 4.58 -6.70
C HIS A 143 11.75 3.54 -7.16
N VAL A 144 10.93 3.00 -6.24
CA VAL A 144 9.88 2.04 -6.60
C VAL A 144 8.80 2.72 -7.44
N LEU A 145 8.34 3.92 -7.05
CA LEU A 145 7.34 4.68 -7.79
C LEU A 145 7.83 4.99 -9.20
N GLU A 146 9.04 5.54 -9.34
CA GLU A 146 9.62 5.87 -10.65
C GLU A 146 9.79 4.64 -11.55
N LYS A 147 10.23 3.50 -11.00
CA LYS A 147 10.35 2.23 -11.75
C LYS A 147 8.99 1.70 -12.25
N CYS A 148 7.91 2.02 -11.56
CA CYS A 148 6.56 1.61 -11.95
C CYS A 148 5.83 2.64 -12.83
N GLY A 149 6.56 3.64 -13.36
CA GLY A 149 6.02 4.64 -14.28
C GLY A 149 5.31 5.81 -13.63
N PHE A 150 5.38 5.95 -12.32
CA PHE A 150 4.89 7.15 -11.65
C PHE A 150 5.86 8.30 -11.87
N ARG A 151 5.31 9.47 -12.17
CA ARG A 151 6.07 10.72 -12.28
C ARG A 151 5.77 11.64 -11.11
N LEU A 152 6.77 12.37 -10.64
CA LEU A 152 6.57 13.41 -9.64
C LEU A 152 5.69 14.52 -10.23
N GLU A 153 4.56 14.78 -9.59
CA GLU A 153 3.65 15.85 -9.97
C GLU A 153 4.01 17.14 -9.24
N HIS A 154 4.13 17.08 -7.92
CA HIS A 154 4.54 18.22 -7.11
C HIS A 154 5.07 17.82 -5.74
N ARG A 155 5.83 18.74 -5.12
CA ARG A 155 6.23 18.71 -3.72
C ARG A 155 5.41 19.76 -2.97
N ARG A 156 4.69 19.33 -1.95
CA ARG A 156 3.95 20.20 -1.03
C ARG A 156 4.75 20.36 0.26
N ARG A 157 5.06 21.60 0.62
CA ARG A 157 5.79 21.88 1.87
C ARG A 157 4.85 21.83 3.06
N GLU A 158 5.33 21.28 4.15
CA GLU A 158 4.61 21.21 5.43
C GLU A 158 3.12 20.83 5.29
N ALA A 159 2.83 19.87 4.40
CA ALA A 159 1.47 19.55 4.00
C ALA A 159 0.91 18.30 4.67
N HIS A 160 1.77 17.41 5.18
CA HIS A 160 1.35 16.11 5.70
C HIS A 160 2.00 15.80 7.05
N ILE A 161 1.25 15.16 7.93
CA ILE A 161 1.80 14.62 9.18
C ILE A 161 2.15 13.14 8.95
N PHE A 162 3.42 12.82 9.15
CA PHE A 162 3.89 11.44 9.22
C PHE A 162 3.97 11.06 10.70
N PRO A 163 2.98 10.36 11.26
CA PRO A 163 2.81 10.25 12.72
C PRO A 163 4.00 9.56 13.42
N ASN A 164 4.74 8.74 12.68
CA ASN A 164 5.90 8.02 13.21
C ASN A 164 7.20 8.85 13.18
N LEU A 165 7.19 10.06 12.58
CA LEU A 165 8.28 11.04 12.63
C LEU A 165 8.01 12.15 13.64
N GLY A 166 6.77 12.30 14.09
CA GLY A 166 6.37 13.31 15.06
C GLY A 166 5.11 14.09 14.65
N PRO A 167 4.68 15.04 15.50
CA PRO A 167 3.41 15.75 15.29
C PRO A 167 3.49 16.89 14.27
N SER A 168 4.69 17.30 13.87
CA SER A 168 4.87 18.41 12.94
C SER A 168 4.56 18.00 11.50
N LYS A 169 3.97 18.93 10.74
CA LYS A 169 3.80 18.74 9.31
C LYS A 169 5.16 18.66 8.61
N GLN A 170 5.26 17.76 7.68
CA GLN A 170 6.43 17.50 6.85
C GLN A 170 6.11 17.78 5.39
N ASP A 171 7.13 17.89 4.57
CA ASP A 171 6.98 17.92 3.13
C ASP A 171 6.48 16.54 2.63
N VAL A 172 5.69 16.55 1.58
CA VAL A 172 5.22 15.34 0.91
C VAL A 172 5.43 15.47 -0.59
N LEU A 173 5.89 14.40 -1.21
CA LEU A 173 5.96 14.23 -2.66
C LEU A 173 4.69 13.56 -3.13
N SER A 174 4.04 14.15 -4.13
CA SER A 174 2.86 13.60 -4.79
C SER A 174 3.26 13.09 -6.17
N TYR A 175 2.99 11.82 -6.41
CA TYR A 175 3.26 11.11 -7.66
C TYR A 175 1.97 10.73 -8.35
N ILE A 176 2.01 10.66 -9.69
CA ILE A 176 0.87 10.31 -10.54
C ILE A 176 1.30 9.30 -11.60
N CYS A 177 0.42 8.36 -11.91
CA CYS A 177 0.53 7.44 -13.03
C CYS A 177 -0.78 7.48 -13.82
N GLU A 178 -0.72 7.94 -15.07
CA GLU A 178 -1.84 7.86 -16.02
C GLU A 178 -1.92 6.42 -16.55
N LEU A 179 -3.15 5.84 -16.62
CA LEU A 179 -3.40 4.42 -16.87
C LEU A 179 -3.81 4.11 -18.32
#